data_1864631aa50fd58e5d23d9b2245bdb9c
#
_entry.id   1864631aa50fd58e5d23d9b2245bdb9c
#
_cell.length_a   1.000
_cell.length_b   1.000
_cell.length_c   1.000
_cell.angle_alpha   90.00
_cell.angle_beta   90.00
_cell.angle_gamma   90.00
#
_symmetry.space_group_name_H-M   'P 1'
#
loop_
_entity.id
_entity.type
_entity.pdbx_description
1 polymer ?
#
loop_
_entity_poly.entity_id
_entity_poly.type
_entity_poly.pdbx_seq_one_letter_code
_entity_poly.pdbx_strand_id
1 'polypeptide(L)'
;MDVAASYQFMVDALSDAFAAGRTILAPDWRGFGFTDGKTDNYWMPDYLADLDFLLDHYVKDQKIDLVGHSMGGNVAMIYAGVRPERIRRLVNLEGFGMAPTKPAQAPTRYAKWMDELKSLHKGEMDLKPYDDVSGVARRLMKTNPRLNEDKANWLASHWAGPNAEGKWQILGEPGHKVVNANIYQVPETLALYQRITAPVLAVEASDDSLEKWNQGSYTLADFHERLKSVADAKVAVVANAGHMLHHDQPEALAKLIEDFLD
;
A
#
# COMPACT_ATOMS: atom_id res chain seq x y z
N MET A 1 4.90 0.52 -6.19
CA MET A 1 5.84 -0.55 -5.86
C MET A 1 6.61 -0.10 -4.65
N ASP A 2 6.58 -0.88 -3.59
CA ASP A 2 7.18 -0.58 -2.30
C ASP A 2 7.61 -1.89 -1.61
N VAL A 3 8.45 -1.81 -0.61
CA VAL A 3 8.99 -2.95 0.14
C VAL A 3 8.78 -2.76 1.63
N ALA A 4 8.86 -3.84 2.41
CA ALA A 4 8.68 -3.83 3.87
C ALA A 4 9.60 -2.82 4.57
N ALA A 5 10.84 -2.69 4.13
CA ALA A 5 11.81 -1.73 4.65
C ALA A 5 11.36 -0.26 4.58
N SER A 6 10.37 0.07 3.73
CA SER A 6 9.78 1.40 3.63
C SER A 6 9.18 1.91 4.95
N TYR A 7 8.77 1.00 5.82
CA TYR A 7 8.22 1.35 7.13
C TYR A 7 9.29 1.61 8.22
N GLN A 8 10.58 1.38 7.95
CA GLN A 8 11.61 1.39 8.98
C GLN A 8 11.67 2.73 9.73
N PHE A 9 11.59 3.86 9.04
CA PHE A 9 11.63 5.17 9.70
C PHE A 9 10.51 5.38 10.70
N MET A 10 9.30 4.90 10.37
CA MET A 10 8.16 4.97 11.28
C MET A 10 8.32 3.97 12.45
N VAL A 11 8.84 2.77 12.18
CA VAL A 11 9.11 1.78 13.22
C VAL A 11 10.18 2.27 14.19
N ASP A 12 11.24 2.89 13.69
CA ASP A 12 12.31 3.47 14.52
C ASP A 12 11.84 4.67 15.37
N ALA A 13 10.75 5.32 14.95
CA ALA A 13 10.14 6.43 15.67
C ALA A 13 9.11 6.00 16.73
N LEU A 14 8.77 4.71 16.81
CA LEU A 14 7.92 4.19 17.88
C LEU A 14 8.66 4.27 19.23
N SER A 15 7.94 4.63 20.28
CA SER A 15 8.51 4.67 21.63
C SER A 15 8.89 3.27 22.14
N ASP A 16 9.94 3.20 22.94
CA ASP A 16 10.35 1.95 23.60
C ASP A 16 9.22 1.34 24.42
N ALA A 17 8.40 2.18 25.06
CA ALA A 17 7.26 1.74 25.84
C ALA A 17 6.20 1.06 24.99
N PHE A 18 5.90 1.61 23.80
CA PHE A 18 4.94 1.02 22.88
C PHE A 18 5.50 -0.24 22.22
N ALA A 19 6.76 -0.24 21.82
CA ALA A 19 7.41 -1.39 21.19
C ALA A 19 7.64 -2.57 22.15
N ALA A 20 7.73 -2.31 23.46
CA ALA A 20 7.97 -3.33 24.46
C ALA A 20 6.87 -4.42 24.46
N GLY A 21 7.27 -5.66 24.21
CA GLY A 21 6.36 -6.82 24.20
C GLY A 21 5.49 -6.94 22.94
N ARG A 22 5.65 -6.08 21.95
CA ARG A 22 5.00 -6.18 20.63
C ARG A 22 5.94 -6.83 19.61
N THR A 23 5.39 -7.63 18.73
CA THR A 23 6.07 -8.14 17.54
C THR A 23 5.52 -7.38 16.33
N ILE A 24 6.41 -6.78 15.55
CA ILE A 24 6.06 -6.10 14.30
C ILE A 24 6.45 -6.99 13.12
N LEU A 25 5.50 -7.30 12.27
CA LEU A 25 5.68 -8.07 11.05
C LEU A 25 5.40 -7.18 9.84
N ALA A 26 6.38 -7.00 8.97
CA ALA A 26 6.26 -6.23 7.75
C ALA A 26 6.66 -7.13 6.55
N PRO A 27 5.72 -7.78 5.89
CA PRO A 27 6.01 -8.61 4.73
C PRO A 27 6.21 -7.78 3.47
N ASP A 28 7.08 -8.25 2.58
CA ASP A 28 7.02 -7.86 1.17
C ASP A 28 5.86 -8.62 0.51
N TRP A 29 4.99 -7.90 -0.18
CA TRP A 29 3.93 -8.52 -0.95
C TRP A 29 4.50 -9.35 -2.12
N ARG A 30 3.71 -10.33 -2.62
CA ARG A 30 4.07 -11.09 -3.82
C ARG A 30 4.52 -10.17 -4.95
N GLY A 31 5.64 -10.50 -5.58
CA GLY A 31 6.23 -9.72 -6.66
C GLY A 31 6.85 -8.38 -6.25
N PHE A 32 7.11 -8.17 -4.94
CA PHE A 32 7.88 -7.05 -4.41
C PHE A 32 8.99 -7.54 -3.50
N GLY A 33 10.05 -6.71 -3.36
CA GLY A 33 11.15 -6.99 -2.45
C GLY A 33 11.80 -8.34 -2.73
N PHE A 34 11.95 -9.14 -1.69
CA PHE A 34 12.54 -10.47 -1.74
C PHE A 34 11.49 -11.60 -1.77
N THR A 35 10.20 -11.26 -1.87
CA THR A 35 9.15 -12.27 -1.94
C THR A 35 9.06 -12.84 -3.35
N ASP A 36 9.16 -14.16 -3.46
CA ASP A 36 8.90 -14.90 -4.68
C ASP A 36 7.41 -14.81 -5.07
N GLY A 37 7.06 -15.32 -6.24
CA GLY A 37 5.68 -15.32 -6.72
C GLY A 37 5.49 -14.46 -7.94
N LYS A 38 6.46 -14.54 -8.86
CA LYS A 38 6.35 -13.93 -10.19
C LYS A 38 5.12 -14.45 -10.92
N THR A 39 4.28 -13.53 -11.39
CA THR A 39 3.06 -13.82 -12.15
C THR A 39 2.79 -12.70 -13.15
N ASP A 40 1.97 -13.00 -14.16
CA ASP A 40 1.56 -12.02 -15.16
C ASP A 40 0.50 -11.04 -14.64
N ASN A 41 -0.17 -11.37 -13.53
CA ASN A 41 -1.24 -10.59 -12.96
C ASN A 41 -1.13 -10.55 -11.44
N TYR A 42 -1.43 -9.39 -10.88
CA TYR A 42 -1.47 -9.14 -9.45
C TYR A 42 -2.83 -8.55 -9.10
N TRP A 43 -3.71 -9.38 -8.54
CA TRP A 43 -5.09 -9.01 -8.25
C TRP A 43 -5.33 -8.82 -6.77
N MET A 44 -6.28 -7.96 -6.43
CA MET A 44 -6.63 -7.70 -5.03
C MET A 44 -6.94 -8.97 -4.22
N PRO A 45 -7.70 -9.95 -4.72
CA PRO A 45 -7.97 -11.20 -3.98
C PRO A 45 -6.71 -12.01 -3.63
N ASP A 46 -5.66 -11.94 -4.47
CA ASP A 46 -4.40 -12.64 -4.18
C ASP A 46 -3.74 -12.09 -2.91
N TYR A 47 -3.73 -10.77 -2.75
CA TYR A 47 -3.17 -10.13 -1.55
C TYR A 47 -3.98 -10.43 -0.29
N LEU A 48 -5.30 -10.59 -0.42
CA LEU A 48 -6.15 -11.01 0.70
C LEU A 48 -5.80 -12.43 1.15
N ALA A 49 -5.61 -13.34 0.20
CA ALA A 49 -5.22 -14.71 0.49
C ALA A 49 -3.81 -14.77 1.10
N ASP A 50 -2.85 -14.00 0.56
CA ASP A 50 -1.50 -13.92 1.13
C ASP A 50 -1.53 -13.42 2.58
N LEU A 51 -2.32 -12.39 2.86
CA LEU A 51 -2.45 -11.87 4.22
C LEU A 51 -3.06 -12.91 5.16
N ASP A 52 -4.11 -13.61 4.72
CA ASP A 52 -4.76 -14.67 5.52
C ASP A 52 -3.75 -15.80 5.86
N PHE A 53 -2.99 -16.27 4.88
CA PHE A 53 -1.96 -17.30 5.09
C PHE A 53 -0.81 -16.83 5.99
N LEU A 54 -0.35 -15.58 5.84
CA LEU A 54 0.66 -14.99 6.70
C LEU A 54 0.17 -14.93 8.15
N LEU A 55 -1.07 -14.51 8.37
CA LEU A 55 -1.65 -14.44 9.70
C LEU A 55 -1.83 -15.83 10.31
N ASP A 56 -2.27 -16.82 9.55
CA ASP A 56 -2.37 -18.20 10.02
C ASP A 56 -1.01 -18.77 10.44
N HIS A 57 0.04 -18.41 9.70
CA HIS A 57 1.39 -18.89 9.98
C HIS A 57 2.00 -18.23 11.23
N TYR A 58 1.94 -16.90 11.33
CA TYR A 58 2.67 -16.15 12.34
C TYR A 58 1.87 -15.88 13.63
N VAL A 59 0.55 -15.67 13.53
CA VAL A 59 -0.27 -15.26 14.68
C VAL A 59 -1.42 -16.21 15.00
N LYS A 60 -1.68 -17.18 14.15
CA LYS A 60 -2.74 -18.19 14.31
C LYS A 60 -4.10 -17.51 14.55
N ASP A 61 -4.81 -17.85 15.62
CA ASP A 61 -6.15 -17.35 15.93
C ASP A 61 -6.16 -16.00 16.71
N GLN A 62 -4.99 -15.38 16.91
CA GLN A 62 -4.92 -14.11 17.65
C GLN A 62 -5.41 -12.95 16.79
N LYS A 63 -6.07 -11.98 17.43
CA LYS A 63 -6.37 -10.70 16.80
C LYS A 63 -5.11 -9.85 16.71
N ILE A 64 -4.96 -9.15 15.62
CA ILE A 64 -3.83 -8.26 15.36
C ILE A 64 -4.26 -6.81 15.23
N ASP A 65 -3.30 -5.92 15.39
CA ASP A 65 -3.37 -4.57 14.87
C ASP A 65 -2.81 -4.58 13.46
N LEU A 66 -3.57 -4.05 12.52
CA LEU A 66 -3.20 -4.06 11.11
C LEU A 66 -2.97 -2.63 10.63
N VAL A 67 -1.77 -2.38 10.10
CA VAL A 67 -1.41 -1.09 9.50
C VAL A 67 -1.14 -1.31 8.02
N GLY A 68 -1.77 -0.54 7.17
CA GLY A 68 -1.56 -0.62 5.73
C GLY A 68 -1.44 0.76 5.08
N HIS A 69 -0.51 0.91 4.13
CA HIS A 69 -0.32 2.13 3.37
C HIS A 69 -0.74 1.96 1.92
N SER A 70 -1.44 2.94 1.36
CA SER A 70 -1.81 2.98 -0.06
C SER A 70 -2.52 1.69 -0.51
N MET A 71 -1.94 0.91 -1.42
CA MET A 71 -2.47 -0.41 -1.81
C MET A 71 -2.62 -1.33 -0.59
N GLY A 72 -1.62 -1.36 0.31
CA GLY A 72 -1.69 -2.12 1.56
C GLY A 72 -2.81 -1.65 2.49
N GLY A 73 -3.12 -0.35 2.50
CA GLY A 73 -4.27 0.22 3.20
C GLY A 73 -5.60 -0.29 2.62
N ASN A 74 -5.69 -0.35 1.30
CA ASN A 74 -6.87 -0.91 0.63
C ASN A 74 -7.04 -2.41 0.91
N VAL A 75 -5.93 -3.18 0.87
CA VAL A 75 -5.94 -4.61 1.25
C VAL A 75 -6.39 -4.78 2.70
N ALA A 76 -5.85 -3.97 3.62
CA ALA A 76 -6.18 -4.02 5.04
C ALA A 76 -7.67 -3.73 5.31
N MET A 77 -8.23 -2.69 4.67
CA MET A 77 -9.66 -2.35 4.77
C MET A 77 -10.56 -3.47 4.25
N ILE A 78 -10.24 -4.03 3.08
CA ILE A 78 -11.02 -5.12 2.50
C ILE A 78 -10.89 -6.38 3.37
N TYR A 79 -9.68 -6.72 3.81
CA TYR A 79 -9.44 -7.89 4.66
C TYR A 79 -10.21 -7.79 5.99
N ALA A 80 -10.23 -6.62 6.62
CA ALA A 80 -10.99 -6.39 7.85
C ALA A 80 -12.50 -6.58 7.66
N GLY A 81 -13.03 -6.36 6.46
CA GLY A 81 -14.43 -6.68 6.11
C GLY A 81 -14.65 -8.17 5.82
N VAL A 82 -13.64 -8.88 5.31
CA VAL A 82 -13.71 -10.33 5.02
C VAL A 82 -13.54 -11.14 6.30
N ARG A 83 -12.58 -10.78 7.14
CA ARG A 83 -12.20 -11.46 8.41
C ARG A 83 -12.23 -10.52 9.61
N PRO A 84 -13.39 -9.93 9.96
CA PRO A 84 -13.47 -8.95 11.05
C PRO A 84 -13.01 -9.51 12.41
N GLU A 85 -13.14 -10.81 12.60
CA GLU A 85 -12.71 -11.50 13.82
C GLU A 85 -11.20 -11.52 14.02
N ARG A 86 -10.41 -11.30 12.95
CA ARG A 86 -8.93 -11.32 13.00
C ARG A 86 -8.32 -9.99 13.41
N ILE A 87 -9.08 -8.90 13.34
CA ILE A 87 -8.57 -7.54 13.51
C ILE A 87 -8.97 -6.97 14.88
N ARG A 88 -7.99 -6.48 15.64
CA ARG A 88 -8.22 -5.74 16.89
C ARG A 88 -8.45 -4.26 16.59
N ARG A 89 -7.54 -3.63 15.86
CA ARG A 89 -7.61 -2.24 15.39
C ARG A 89 -6.96 -2.15 14.00
N LEU A 90 -7.41 -1.21 13.19
CA LEU A 90 -6.91 -1.02 11.84
C LEU A 90 -6.48 0.43 11.62
N VAL A 91 -5.27 0.62 11.10
CA VAL A 91 -4.75 1.91 10.65
C VAL A 91 -4.59 1.88 9.13
N ASN A 92 -5.33 2.73 8.45
CA ASN A 92 -5.28 2.89 7.00
C ASN A 92 -4.56 4.19 6.65
N LEU A 93 -3.36 4.09 6.11
CA LEU A 93 -2.51 5.21 5.70
C LEU A 93 -2.70 5.46 4.20
N GLU A 94 -3.39 6.54 3.81
CA GLU A 94 -3.56 6.94 2.39
C GLU A 94 -4.18 5.84 1.49
N GLY A 95 -4.91 4.90 2.04
CA GLY A 95 -5.61 3.83 1.30
C GLY A 95 -7.04 4.22 0.98
N PHE A 96 -7.24 4.99 -0.06
CA PHE A 96 -8.51 5.64 -0.38
C PHE A 96 -9.47 4.79 -1.22
N GLY A 97 -9.07 3.59 -1.64
CA GLY A 97 -9.79 2.87 -2.69
C GLY A 97 -9.52 3.46 -4.08
N MET A 98 -10.46 3.30 -4.97
CA MET A 98 -10.34 3.77 -6.36
C MET A 98 -11.57 4.56 -6.80
N ALA A 99 -11.42 5.38 -7.82
CA ALA A 99 -12.53 6.05 -8.47
C ALA A 99 -13.62 5.06 -8.92
N PRO A 100 -14.90 5.44 -8.84
CA PRO A 100 -15.99 4.57 -9.25
C PRO A 100 -15.90 4.23 -10.74
N THR A 101 -16.22 2.98 -11.09
CA THR A 101 -16.29 2.53 -12.48
C THR A 101 -17.74 2.21 -12.88
N LYS A 102 -17.99 2.18 -14.18
CA LYS A 102 -19.29 1.83 -14.76
C LYS A 102 -19.18 0.52 -15.52
N PRO A 103 -20.21 -0.37 -15.50
CA PRO A 103 -20.19 -1.64 -16.24
C PRO A 103 -19.83 -1.48 -17.73
N ALA A 104 -20.24 -0.38 -18.37
CA ALA A 104 -19.92 -0.08 -19.75
C ALA A 104 -18.40 0.07 -20.04
N GLN A 105 -17.56 0.23 -19.02
CA GLN A 105 -16.10 0.30 -19.16
C GLN A 105 -15.45 -1.08 -19.26
N ALA A 106 -16.15 -2.17 -18.92
CA ALA A 106 -15.59 -3.51 -18.89
C ALA A 106 -15.01 -3.96 -20.24
N PRO A 107 -15.68 -3.79 -21.42
CA PRO A 107 -15.11 -4.20 -22.70
C PRO A 107 -13.75 -3.54 -23.00
N THR A 108 -13.65 -2.24 -22.79
CA THR A 108 -12.40 -1.48 -23.01
C THR A 108 -11.34 -1.89 -21.98
N ARG A 109 -11.73 -2.17 -20.74
CA ARG A 109 -10.82 -2.64 -19.69
C ARG A 109 -10.22 -3.99 -20.04
N TYR A 110 -11.03 -4.95 -20.48
CA TYR A 110 -10.55 -6.27 -20.92
C TYR A 110 -9.63 -6.17 -22.13
N ALA A 111 -9.98 -5.35 -23.13
CA ALA A 111 -9.13 -5.14 -24.30
C ALA A 111 -7.76 -4.60 -23.88
N LYS A 112 -7.72 -3.56 -23.04
CA LYS A 112 -6.49 -2.98 -22.51
C LYS A 112 -5.65 -4.00 -21.76
N TRP A 113 -6.28 -4.77 -20.85
CA TRP A 113 -5.61 -5.83 -20.10
C TRP A 113 -4.95 -6.87 -21.02
N MET A 114 -5.67 -7.34 -22.04
CA MET A 114 -5.12 -8.31 -23.02
C MET A 114 -3.92 -7.73 -23.80
N ASP A 115 -3.97 -6.45 -24.16
CA ASP A 115 -2.89 -5.81 -24.91
C ASP A 115 -1.66 -5.57 -24.01
N GLU A 116 -1.86 -5.16 -22.76
CA GLU A 116 -0.77 -5.01 -21.79
C GLU A 116 -0.13 -6.36 -21.42
N LEU A 117 -0.88 -7.46 -21.36
CA LEU A 117 -0.30 -8.81 -21.21
C LEU A 117 0.61 -9.18 -22.38
N LYS A 118 0.20 -8.88 -23.63
CA LYS A 118 1.04 -9.11 -24.79
C LYS A 118 2.33 -8.29 -24.75
N SER A 119 2.24 -7.02 -24.30
CA SER A 119 3.39 -6.15 -24.12
C SER A 119 4.32 -6.65 -23.01
N LEU A 120 3.76 -7.14 -21.90
CA LEU A 120 4.52 -7.77 -20.82
C LEU A 120 5.32 -8.98 -21.33
N HIS A 121 4.67 -9.89 -22.07
CA HIS A 121 5.32 -11.09 -22.60
C HIS A 121 6.39 -10.79 -23.66
N LYS A 122 6.35 -9.62 -24.29
CA LYS A 122 7.40 -9.15 -25.21
C LYS A 122 8.55 -8.42 -24.50
N GLY A 123 8.49 -8.23 -23.17
CA GLY A 123 9.48 -7.44 -22.43
C GLY A 123 9.35 -5.93 -22.59
N GLU A 124 8.27 -5.43 -23.22
CA GLU A 124 8.05 -3.99 -23.45
C GLU A 124 7.70 -3.23 -22.16
N MET A 125 7.40 -3.96 -21.08
CA MET A 125 7.02 -3.41 -19.77
C MET A 125 8.11 -3.56 -18.71
N ASP A 126 9.30 -3.97 -19.06
CA ASP A 126 10.40 -4.20 -18.12
C ASP A 126 10.71 -2.97 -17.26
N LEU A 127 11.24 -3.23 -16.07
CA LEU A 127 11.62 -2.18 -15.15
C LEU A 127 12.92 -1.54 -15.64
N LYS A 128 12.99 -0.22 -15.50
CA LYS A 128 14.19 0.54 -15.93
C LYS A 128 15.40 0.16 -15.06
N PRO A 129 16.52 -0.25 -15.66
CA PRO A 129 17.77 -0.43 -14.94
C PRO A 129 18.47 0.92 -14.70
N TYR A 130 19.34 0.96 -13.69
CA TYR A 130 20.20 2.08 -13.31
C TYR A 130 21.65 1.59 -13.23
N ASP A 131 22.61 2.49 -13.46
CA ASP A 131 24.03 2.14 -13.42
C ASP A 131 24.47 1.77 -12.01
N ASP A 132 23.90 2.43 -11.02
CA ASP A 132 24.20 2.26 -9.61
C ASP A 132 22.99 2.55 -8.71
N VAL A 133 23.14 2.29 -7.41
CA VAL A 133 22.10 2.52 -6.40
C VAL A 133 21.71 4.01 -6.29
N SER A 134 22.64 4.93 -6.59
CA SER A 134 22.36 6.37 -6.52
C SER A 134 21.35 6.81 -7.59
N GLY A 135 21.30 6.09 -8.71
CA GLY A 135 20.26 6.30 -9.72
C GLY A 135 18.85 5.97 -9.20
N VAL A 136 18.74 4.96 -8.34
CA VAL A 136 17.50 4.63 -7.65
C VAL A 136 17.17 5.70 -6.60
N ALA A 137 18.13 6.14 -5.79
CA ALA A 137 17.94 7.20 -4.80
C ALA A 137 17.43 8.50 -5.45
N ARG A 138 18.06 8.93 -6.55
CA ARG A 138 17.59 10.11 -7.33
C ARG A 138 16.15 9.94 -7.83
N ARG A 139 15.75 8.73 -8.23
CA ARG A 139 14.36 8.46 -8.60
C ARG A 139 13.41 8.60 -7.43
N LEU A 140 13.78 8.08 -6.25
CA LEU A 140 12.96 8.18 -5.04
C LEU A 140 12.75 9.65 -4.66
N MET A 141 13.80 10.46 -4.64
CA MET A 141 13.71 11.91 -4.38
C MET A 141 12.88 12.67 -5.44
N LYS A 142 12.92 12.23 -6.70
CA LYS A 142 12.09 12.82 -7.75
C LYS A 142 10.60 12.52 -7.53
N THR A 143 10.26 11.33 -7.05
CA THR A 143 8.86 10.94 -6.78
C THR A 143 8.35 11.46 -5.45
N ASN A 144 9.22 11.62 -4.46
CA ASN A 144 8.93 12.27 -3.19
C ASN A 144 9.95 13.39 -2.90
N PRO A 145 9.64 14.65 -3.26
CA PRO A 145 10.55 15.78 -3.05
C PRO A 145 10.86 16.11 -1.57
N ARG A 146 10.11 15.54 -0.61
CA ARG A 146 10.39 15.69 0.82
C ARG A 146 11.44 14.71 1.33
N LEU A 147 11.74 13.68 0.55
CA LEU A 147 12.73 12.68 0.93
C LEU A 147 14.14 13.28 0.83
N ASN A 148 14.85 13.33 1.95
CA ASN A 148 16.26 13.76 1.97
C ASN A 148 17.19 12.69 1.38
N GLU A 149 18.42 13.08 1.09
CA GLU A 149 19.41 12.23 0.43
C GLU A 149 19.76 11.00 1.28
N ASP A 150 19.92 11.15 2.60
CA ASP A 150 20.29 10.04 3.49
C ASP A 150 19.19 8.96 3.51
N LYS A 151 17.95 9.36 3.71
CA LYS A 151 16.80 8.44 3.64
C LYS A 151 16.66 7.83 2.25
N ALA A 152 16.87 8.61 1.18
CA ALA A 152 16.79 8.12 -0.19
C ALA A 152 17.85 7.06 -0.50
N ASN A 153 19.09 7.27 -0.06
CA ASN A 153 20.18 6.32 -0.22
C ASN A 153 19.91 5.03 0.57
N TRP A 154 19.45 5.17 1.81
CA TRP A 154 19.09 4.03 2.64
C TRP A 154 17.95 3.20 1.99
N LEU A 155 16.85 3.84 1.60
CA LEU A 155 15.74 3.17 0.92
C LEU A 155 16.19 2.50 -0.37
N ALA A 156 16.99 3.18 -1.20
CA ALA A 156 17.45 2.65 -2.48
C ALA A 156 18.20 1.32 -2.32
N SER A 157 18.98 1.15 -1.23
CA SER A 157 19.70 -0.09 -0.96
C SER A 157 18.81 -1.27 -0.56
N HIS A 158 17.55 -0.99 -0.14
CA HIS A 158 16.55 -2.00 0.22
C HIS A 158 15.48 -2.19 -0.88
N TRP A 159 15.32 -1.18 -1.72
CA TRP A 159 14.29 -1.14 -2.77
C TRP A 159 14.76 -1.69 -4.10
N ALA A 160 16.07 -1.84 -4.27
CA ALA A 160 16.66 -2.26 -5.51
C ALA A 160 17.81 -3.24 -5.27
N GLY A 161 18.13 -4.00 -6.28
CA GLY A 161 19.25 -4.93 -6.31
C GLY A 161 19.86 -5.03 -7.71
N PRO A 162 21.04 -5.65 -7.83
CA PRO A 162 21.65 -5.89 -9.13
C PRO A 162 20.84 -6.93 -9.93
N ASN A 163 20.60 -6.64 -11.20
CA ASN A 163 20.07 -7.60 -12.15
C ASN A 163 21.19 -8.49 -12.76
N ALA A 164 20.84 -9.36 -13.71
CA ALA A 164 21.80 -10.28 -14.32
C ALA A 164 22.96 -9.58 -15.06
N GLU A 165 22.75 -8.35 -15.52
CA GLU A 165 23.77 -7.52 -16.17
C GLU A 165 24.59 -6.66 -15.18
N GLY A 166 24.37 -6.82 -13.87
CA GLY A 166 25.03 -6.03 -12.82
C GLY A 166 24.49 -4.59 -12.69
N LYS A 167 23.41 -4.25 -13.37
CA LYS A 167 22.72 -2.96 -13.21
C LYS A 167 21.73 -3.02 -12.05
N TRP A 168 21.54 -1.90 -11.38
CA TRP A 168 20.57 -1.80 -10.30
C TRP A 168 19.14 -1.70 -10.86
N GLN A 169 18.23 -2.46 -10.29
CA GLN A 169 16.82 -2.49 -10.69
C GLN A 169 15.94 -2.57 -9.45
N ILE A 170 14.78 -1.92 -9.50
CA ILE A 170 13.81 -1.99 -8.41
C ILE A 170 13.37 -3.43 -8.21
N LEU A 171 13.35 -3.87 -6.95
CA LEU A 171 12.82 -5.17 -6.53
C LEU A 171 11.30 -5.18 -6.66
N GLY A 172 10.83 -5.49 -7.84
CA GLY A 172 9.41 -5.56 -8.18
C GLY A 172 9.22 -6.16 -9.57
N GLU A 173 8.09 -6.77 -9.78
CA GLU A 173 7.80 -7.45 -11.04
C GLU A 173 7.07 -6.51 -12.02
N PRO A 174 7.42 -6.52 -13.31
CA PRO A 174 6.76 -5.67 -14.30
C PRO A 174 5.26 -5.99 -14.47
N GLY A 175 4.81 -7.19 -14.11
CA GLY A 175 3.39 -7.57 -14.09
C GLY A 175 2.50 -6.65 -13.24
N HIS A 176 3.07 -5.95 -12.25
CA HIS A 176 2.34 -4.92 -11.48
C HIS A 176 1.90 -3.70 -12.31
N LYS A 177 2.47 -3.51 -13.50
CA LYS A 177 2.06 -2.44 -14.41
C LYS A 177 0.84 -2.80 -15.24
N VAL A 178 0.51 -4.09 -15.34
CA VAL A 178 -0.65 -4.57 -16.08
C VAL A 178 -1.91 -4.13 -15.37
N VAL A 179 -2.82 -3.50 -16.10
CA VAL A 179 -4.08 -3.05 -15.55
C VAL A 179 -4.91 -4.24 -15.03
N ASN A 180 -5.58 -4.08 -13.90
CA ASN A 180 -6.49 -5.11 -13.42
C ASN A 180 -7.64 -5.31 -14.44
N ALA A 181 -7.90 -6.56 -14.83
CA ALA A 181 -8.98 -6.90 -15.76
C ALA A 181 -10.37 -6.54 -15.22
N ASN A 182 -10.57 -6.71 -13.91
CA ASN A 182 -11.84 -6.38 -13.27
C ASN A 182 -11.98 -4.88 -13.04
N ILE A 183 -13.15 -4.34 -13.33
CA ILE A 183 -13.48 -2.97 -12.96
C ILE A 183 -13.76 -2.88 -11.46
N TYR A 184 -13.44 -1.74 -10.85
CA TYR A 184 -13.65 -1.51 -9.42
C TYR A 184 -15.12 -1.27 -9.11
N GLN A 185 -15.69 -2.06 -8.19
CA GLN A 185 -17.10 -2.02 -7.82
C GLN A 185 -17.27 -1.36 -6.45
N VAL A 186 -17.73 -0.12 -6.42
CA VAL A 186 -17.98 0.61 -5.15
C VAL A 186 -19.01 -0.11 -4.26
N PRO A 187 -20.14 -0.65 -4.77
CA PRO A 187 -21.09 -1.38 -3.92
C PRO A 187 -20.48 -2.59 -3.21
N GLU A 188 -19.58 -3.32 -3.86
CA GLU A 188 -18.84 -4.43 -3.26
C GLU A 188 -17.94 -3.94 -2.12
N THR A 189 -17.19 -2.86 -2.35
CA THR A 189 -16.36 -2.23 -1.32
C THR A 189 -17.16 -1.78 -0.11
N LEU A 190 -18.31 -1.12 -0.33
CA LEU A 190 -19.18 -0.67 0.76
C LEU A 190 -19.74 -1.83 1.56
N ALA A 191 -20.14 -2.93 0.91
CA ALA A 191 -20.59 -4.14 1.59
C ALA A 191 -19.50 -4.74 2.50
N LEU A 192 -18.22 -4.67 2.09
CA LEU A 192 -17.09 -5.08 2.92
C LEU A 192 -16.86 -4.10 4.08
N TYR A 193 -16.89 -2.80 3.83
CA TYR A 193 -16.71 -1.78 4.87
C TYR A 193 -17.76 -1.87 5.98
N GLN A 194 -19.03 -2.18 5.64
CA GLN A 194 -20.11 -2.39 6.61
C GLN A 194 -19.87 -3.58 7.55
N ARG A 195 -18.99 -4.51 7.18
CA ARG A 195 -18.65 -5.67 8.01
C ARG A 195 -17.46 -5.43 8.94
N ILE A 196 -16.75 -4.32 8.79
CA ILE A 196 -15.60 -4.00 9.66
C ILE A 196 -16.13 -3.73 11.07
N THR A 197 -15.70 -4.54 12.03
CA THR A 197 -16.08 -4.41 13.44
C THR A 197 -14.97 -3.78 14.30
N ALA A 198 -13.75 -3.79 13.80
CA ALA A 198 -12.61 -3.17 14.47
C ALA A 198 -12.68 -1.64 14.36
N PRO A 199 -12.25 -0.88 15.38
CA PRO A 199 -12.01 0.55 15.23
C PRO A 199 -11.00 0.82 14.10
N VAL A 200 -11.25 1.84 13.28
CA VAL A 200 -10.42 2.24 12.14
C VAL A 200 -9.92 3.66 12.32
N LEU A 201 -8.62 3.86 12.12
CA LEU A 201 -7.99 5.17 11.94
C LEU A 201 -7.58 5.32 10.48
N ALA A 202 -8.25 6.20 9.75
CA ALA A 202 -7.82 6.63 8.42
C ALA A 202 -6.88 7.83 8.57
N VAL A 203 -5.65 7.70 8.11
CA VAL A 203 -4.64 8.76 8.19
C VAL A 203 -4.37 9.31 6.81
N GLU A 204 -4.53 10.61 6.67
CA GLU A 204 -4.35 11.37 5.44
C GLU A 204 -3.12 12.27 5.56
N ALA A 205 -2.46 12.51 4.45
CA ALA A 205 -1.43 13.52 4.35
C ALA A 205 -2.06 14.91 4.14
N SER A 206 -1.34 15.97 4.53
CA SER A 206 -1.79 17.34 4.25
C SER A 206 -1.82 17.70 2.77
N ASP A 207 -1.05 17.00 1.94
CA ASP A 207 -1.16 17.11 0.48
C ASP A 207 -2.27 16.17 -0.01
N ASP A 208 -3.19 16.71 -0.78
CA ASP A 208 -4.28 15.90 -1.35
C ASP A 208 -3.77 15.01 -2.50
N SER A 209 -3.47 13.76 -2.16
CA SER A 209 -3.02 12.75 -3.12
C SER A 209 -4.12 12.36 -4.10
N LEU A 210 -5.40 12.37 -3.67
CA LEU A 210 -6.52 12.02 -4.54
C LEU A 210 -6.75 13.07 -5.62
N GLU A 211 -6.70 14.36 -5.28
CA GLU A 211 -6.80 15.43 -6.27
C GLU A 211 -5.69 15.31 -7.30
N LYS A 212 -4.45 15.07 -6.85
CA LYS A 212 -3.30 14.91 -7.73
C LYS A 212 -3.47 13.76 -8.74
N TRP A 213 -4.08 12.65 -8.33
CA TRP A 213 -4.22 11.46 -9.19
C TRP A 213 -5.51 11.41 -9.99
N ASN A 214 -6.60 11.95 -9.43
CA ASN A 214 -7.94 11.77 -10.00
C ASN A 214 -8.50 13.06 -10.61
N GLN A 215 -7.86 14.22 -10.42
CA GLN A 215 -8.24 15.49 -11.03
C GLN A 215 -9.76 15.78 -10.86
N GLY A 216 -10.24 15.63 -9.63
CA GLY A 216 -11.63 15.84 -9.26
C GLY A 216 -12.61 14.71 -9.59
N SER A 217 -12.19 13.64 -10.28
CA SER A 217 -13.07 12.50 -10.58
C SER A 217 -13.34 11.58 -9.37
N TYR A 218 -12.54 11.67 -8.34
CA TYR A 218 -12.68 11.04 -7.03
C TYR A 218 -11.90 11.85 -5.99
N THR A 219 -12.56 12.27 -4.94
CA THR A 219 -12.06 13.24 -3.96
C THR A 219 -11.97 12.67 -2.55
N LEU A 220 -11.29 13.37 -1.63
CA LEU A 220 -11.30 13.03 -0.20
C LEU A 220 -12.72 13.04 0.37
N ALA A 221 -13.58 13.97 -0.09
CA ALA A 221 -15.00 14.00 0.32
C ALA A 221 -15.73 12.71 -0.08
N ASP A 222 -15.48 12.17 -1.29
CA ASP A 222 -16.04 10.91 -1.73
C ASP A 222 -15.51 9.73 -0.89
N PHE A 223 -14.22 9.75 -0.54
CA PHE A 223 -13.65 8.74 0.36
C PHE A 223 -14.27 8.82 1.75
N HIS A 224 -14.41 10.00 2.33
CA HIS A 224 -15.06 10.19 3.64
C HIS A 224 -16.51 9.70 3.62
N GLU A 225 -17.24 9.90 2.51
CA GLU A 225 -18.60 9.37 2.37
C GLU A 225 -18.61 7.83 2.40
N ARG A 226 -17.65 7.18 1.71
CA ARG A 226 -17.51 5.71 1.79
C ARG A 226 -17.12 5.24 3.19
N LEU A 227 -16.24 5.98 3.87
CA LEU A 227 -15.77 5.65 5.21
C LEU A 227 -16.89 5.63 6.25
N LYS A 228 -17.98 6.38 6.05
CA LYS A 228 -19.20 6.32 6.89
C LYS A 228 -19.85 4.93 6.93
N SER A 229 -19.53 4.04 5.99
CA SER A 229 -19.97 2.65 6.02
C SER A 229 -19.28 1.82 7.10
N VAL A 230 -18.16 2.29 7.66
CA VAL A 230 -17.47 1.67 8.78
C VAL A 230 -18.07 2.19 10.08
N ALA A 231 -18.46 1.29 10.98
CA ALA A 231 -19.20 1.64 12.19
C ALA A 231 -18.40 2.54 13.16
N ASP A 232 -17.09 2.30 13.29
CA ASP A 232 -16.18 3.10 14.14
C ASP A 232 -14.95 3.49 13.33
N ALA A 233 -15.01 4.65 12.68
CA ALA A 233 -13.93 5.21 11.91
C ALA A 233 -13.61 6.64 12.33
N LYS A 234 -12.31 6.92 12.43
CA LYS A 234 -11.77 8.25 12.70
C LYS A 234 -10.83 8.65 11.58
N VAL A 235 -10.75 9.94 11.30
CA VAL A 235 -9.81 10.53 10.34
C VAL A 235 -8.80 11.38 11.10
N ALA A 236 -7.53 11.23 10.77
CA ALA A 236 -6.45 12.09 11.24
C ALA A 236 -5.62 12.57 10.04
N VAL A 237 -5.03 13.75 10.17
CA VAL A 237 -4.19 14.36 9.13
C VAL A 237 -2.78 14.56 9.64
N VAL A 238 -1.78 14.08 8.87
CA VAL A 238 -0.37 14.35 9.11
C VAL A 238 0.03 15.60 8.34
N ALA A 239 0.38 16.66 9.08
CA ALA A 239 0.83 17.91 8.50
C ALA A 239 2.20 17.77 7.81
N ASN A 240 2.45 18.60 6.78
CA ASN A 240 3.70 18.62 6.00
C ASN A 240 4.09 17.26 5.41
N ALA A 241 3.12 16.47 5.02
CA ALA A 241 3.30 15.16 4.43
C ALA A 241 2.57 15.05 3.08
N GLY A 242 3.11 14.22 2.20
CA GLY A 242 2.45 13.73 0.99
C GLY A 242 2.12 12.24 1.11
N HIS A 243 1.87 11.60 -0.02
CA HIS A 243 1.47 10.18 -0.05
C HIS A 243 2.38 9.24 0.75
N MET A 244 3.67 9.56 0.83
CA MET A 244 4.66 8.77 1.58
C MET A 244 4.83 9.30 3.01
N LEU A 245 3.74 9.52 3.71
CA LEU A 245 3.70 10.16 5.04
C LEU A 245 4.60 9.47 6.08
N HIS A 246 4.83 8.16 5.96
CA HIS A 246 5.73 7.38 6.82
C HIS A 246 7.23 7.65 6.53
N HIS A 247 7.56 8.24 5.37
CA HIS A 247 8.90 8.77 5.09
C HIS A 247 9.02 10.24 5.50
N ASP A 248 7.94 11.01 5.26
CA ASP A 248 7.95 12.46 5.40
C ASP A 248 7.89 12.90 6.86
N GLN A 249 7.04 12.25 7.66
CA GLN A 249 6.76 12.60 9.06
C GLN A 249 6.66 11.34 9.94
N PRO A 250 7.72 10.53 10.03
CA PRO A 250 7.68 9.25 10.75
C PRO A 250 7.32 9.40 12.23
N GLU A 251 7.84 10.44 12.91
CA GLU A 251 7.61 10.66 14.34
C GLU A 251 6.15 11.05 14.63
N ALA A 252 5.59 11.96 13.82
CA ALA A 252 4.20 12.36 13.96
C ALA A 252 3.25 11.19 13.66
N LEU A 253 3.58 10.39 12.66
CA LEU A 253 2.81 9.21 12.31
C LEU A 253 2.91 8.12 13.39
N ALA A 254 4.13 7.83 13.90
CA ALA A 254 4.33 6.87 14.97
C ALA A 254 3.48 7.22 16.18
N LYS A 255 3.48 8.50 16.60
CA LYS A 255 2.65 8.96 17.72
C LYS A 255 1.16 8.74 17.48
N LEU A 256 0.64 9.05 16.28
CA LEU A 256 -0.77 8.80 15.95
C LEU A 256 -1.12 7.31 16.03
N ILE A 257 -0.22 6.45 15.55
CA ILE A 257 -0.39 5.00 15.61
C ILE A 257 -0.38 4.51 17.06
N GLU A 258 0.57 4.94 17.88
CA GLU A 258 0.65 4.59 19.31
C GLU A 258 -0.64 5.00 20.03
N ASP A 259 -1.02 6.29 19.94
CA ASP A 259 -2.21 6.84 20.60
C ASP A 259 -3.51 6.10 20.20
N PHE A 260 -3.55 5.51 19.02
CA PHE A 260 -4.71 4.76 18.55
C PHE A 260 -4.65 3.27 18.90
N LEU A 261 -3.46 2.64 18.92
CA LEU A 261 -3.33 1.21 19.17
C LEU A 261 -3.25 0.84 20.65
N ASP A 262 -2.96 1.77 21.54
CA ASP A 262 -3.04 1.60 22.98
C ASP A 262 -4.49 1.69 23.47
#